data_d198c0d060bcdea02870c569cfa2b140
#
_entry.id   d198c0d060bcdea02870c569cfa2b140
#
_cell.length_a   1.000
_cell.length_b   1.000
_cell.length_c   1.000
_cell.angle_alpha   90.00
_cell.angle_beta   90.00
_cell.angle_gamma   90.00
#
_symmetry.space_group_name_H-M   'P 1'
#
loop_
_entity.id
_entity.type
_entity.pdbx_description
1 polymer ?
#
loop_
_entity_poly.entity_id
_entity_poly.type
_entity_poly.pdbx_seq_one_letter_code
_entity_poly.pdbx_strand_id
1 'polypeptide(L)'
;MFSSRLSFADTTNALSKAKAKRLASGQPVLDLSDSNPANAGFAWSAADLGPLLRRDGIQRQDPNPLGLASARTAISDYYSSRGARVPVDQLFLTASTSEAYSWIFKLLCNPGDEVLVPEPAYPLLEVIAALEGVTLRPYQLVQLAGEWVIDAATLSVNRQTRAVLCINPSNPTGAFVGRRDRDVLRGFALKHGLAIVCDEVFLDYPAEGVASPGTWAGEANVMTFVLSGLSKVALAPQLKLGWIVVAGPATSTLEACRRLEHIADAFLSVNTPAQLALPDLLRRAEPLRALVRTRVSQGEASLRAWAASTASGCTVLPRPAGWTAILTLPPGVHEDRFLMNALSEGVWAHPGYFYGMPATVPSVVLSLLTPPDALSAGLQGLDRALKRT
;
A
#
# COMPACT_ATOMS: atom_id res chain seq x y z
N MET A 1 -20.90 -16.81 20.44
CA MET A 1 -21.86 -16.17 19.52
C MET A 1 -21.15 -15.63 18.27
N PHE A 2 -19.97 -15.04 18.38
CA PHE A 2 -19.25 -14.44 17.25
C PHE A 2 -18.24 -15.42 16.64
N SER A 3 -17.88 -15.21 15.37
CA SER A 3 -16.86 -16.00 14.67
C SER A 3 -15.48 -15.80 15.34
N SER A 4 -14.72 -16.88 15.48
CA SER A 4 -13.34 -16.83 15.98
C SER A 4 -12.38 -16.06 15.05
N ARG A 5 -12.76 -15.85 13.78
CA ARG A 5 -11.99 -15.03 12.84
C ARG A 5 -11.85 -13.57 13.28
N LEU A 6 -12.72 -13.10 14.17
CA LEU A 6 -12.72 -11.74 14.71
C LEU A 6 -12.18 -11.69 16.15
N SER A 7 -11.62 -12.76 16.67
CA SER A 7 -10.96 -12.78 17.98
C SER A 7 -9.59 -12.09 17.90
N PHE A 8 -9.57 -10.86 17.39
CA PHE A 8 -8.40 -10.00 17.55
C PHE A 8 -8.29 -9.72 19.04
N ALA A 9 -7.11 -9.98 19.60
CA ALA A 9 -6.86 -9.60 20.97
C ALA A 9 -7.23 -8.12 21.13
N ASP A 10 -8.11 -7.82 22.07
CA ASP A 10 -8.58 -6.45 22.39
C ASP A 10 -7.45 -5.65 23.07
N THR A 11 -6.24 -5.87 22.60
CA THR A 11 -4.97 -5.29 23.07
C THR A 11 -4.67 -4.03 22.27
N THR A 12 -5.52 -3.01 22.48
CA THR A 12 -5.08 -1.65 22.14
C THR A 12 -3.77 -1.43 22.88
N ASN A 13 -2.67 -1.25 22.16
CA ASN A 13 -1.35 -1.09 22.78
C ASN A 13 -1.28 0.19 23.62
N ALA A 14 -0.27 0.28 24.48
CA ALA A 14 -0.09 1.39 25.41
C ALA A 14 0.01 2.74 24.69
N LEU A 15 0.67 2.80 23.54
CA LEU A 15 0.83 4.01 22.71
C LEU A 15 -0.51 4.50 22.18
N SER A 16 -1.34 3.60 21.63
CA SER A 16 -2.67 3.95 21.10
C SER A 16 -3.61 4.41 22.22
N LYS A 17 -3.55 3.78 23.40
CA LYS A 17 -4.29 4.22 24.59
C LYS A 17 -3.86 5.62 25.04
N ALA A 18 -2.57 5.90 25.07
CA ALA A 18 -2.02 7.20 25.43
C ALA A 18 -2.45 8.30 24.42
N LYS A 19 -2.40 8.01 23.12
CA LYS A 19 -2.90 8.91 22.07
C LYS A 19 -4.38 9.23 22.26
N ALA A 20 -5.21 8.21 22.44
CA ALA A 20 -6.64 8.38 22.68
C ALA A 20 -6.93 9.21 23.93
N LYS A 21 -6.23 8.97 25.04
CA LYS A 21 -6.35 9.74 26.29
C LYS A 21 -5.99 11.20 26.07
N ARG A 22 -4.91 11.51 25.35
CA ARG A 22 -4.48 12.88 25.03
C ARG A 22 -5.55 13.61 24.22
N LEU A 23 -6.06 12.99 23.17
CA LEU A 23 -7.12 13.55 22.33
C LEU A 23 -8.40 13.79 23.14
N ALA A 24 -8.81 12.84 23.99
CA ALA A 24 -9.99 12.97 24.87
C ALA A 24 -9.85 14.13 25.90
N SER A 25 -8.61 14.49 26.27
CA SER A 25 -8.36 15.66 27.14
C SER A 25 -8.32 16.99 26.39
N GLY A 26 -8.64 17.03 25.10
CA GLY A 26 -8.61 18.23 24.26
C GLY A 26 -7.21 18.72 23.88
N GLN A 27 -6.16 17.95 24.19
CA GLN A 27 -4.79 18.32 23.83
C GLN A 27 -4.50 17.95 22.37
N PRO A 28 -3.95 18.87 21.56
CA PRO A 28 -3.67 18.59 20.15
C PRO A 28 -2.57 17.54 20.00
N VAL A 29 -2.69 16.77 18.92
CA VAL A 29 -1.67 15.82 18.47
C VAL A 29 -1.37 16.09 17.02
N LEU A 30 -0.12 16.43 16.73
CA LEU A 30 0.41 16.53 15.38
C LEU A 30 0.76 15.14 14.89
N ASP A 31 -0.04 14.61 13.96
CA ASP A 31 0.10 13.25 13.44
C ASP A 31 1.02 13.23 12.21
N LEU A 32 2.25 12.77 12.40
CA LEU A 32 3.23 12.58 11.33
C LEU A 32 3.07 11.24 10.60
N SER A 33 2.09 10.42 10.98
CA SER A 33 1.83 9.12 10.33
C SER A 33 0.66 9.14 9.35
N ASP A 34 -0.09 10.25 9.27
CA ASP A 34 -1.25 10.36 8.38
C ASP A 34 -0.82 10.28 6.92
N SER A 35 -1.22 9.19 6.27
CA SER A 35 -0.92 8.87 4.86
C SER A 35 -2.12 9.11 3.94
N ASN A 36 -3.15 9.86 4.40
CA ASN A 36 -4.29 10.20 3.58
C ASN A 36 -4.01 11.47 2.76
N PRO A 37 -3.94 11.38 1.42
CA PRO A 37 -3.67 12.54 0.57
C PRO A 37 -4.67 13.69 0.75
N ALA A 38 -5.94 13.38 1.02
CA ALA A 38 -6.97 14.40 1.20
C ALA A 38 -6.70 15.26 2.45
N ASN A 39 -6.26 14.64 3.56
CA ASN A 39 -5.89 15.35 4.78
C ASN A 39 -4.63 16.20 4.61
N ALA A 40 -3.75 15.80 3.68
CA ALA A 40 -2.53 16.52 3.33
C ALA A 40 -2.75 17.66 2.31
N GLY A 41 -3.99 17.92 1.90
CA GLY A 41 -4.35 18.97 0.96
C GLY A 41 -4.34 18.57 -0.51
N PHE A 42 -4.23 17.27 -0.83
CA PHE A 42 -4.25 16.73 -2.20
C PHE A 42 -5.62 16.14 -2.58
N ALA A 43 -6.69 16.85 -2.24
CA ALA A 43 -8.04 16.44 -2.64
C ALA A 43 -8.45 17.10 -3.96
N TRP A 44 -9.27 16.39 -4.73
CA TRP A 44 -10.00 17.00 -5.83
C TRP A 44 -10.95 18.05 -5.28
N SER A 45 -11.00 19.22 -5.92
CA SER A 45 -12.00 20.23 -5.55
C SER A 45 -13.42 19.73 -5.89
N ALA A 46 -14.42 20.26 -5.20
CA ALA A 46 -15.82 19.96 -5.54
C ALA A 46 -16.18 20.43 -6.97
N ALA A 47 -15.54 21.51 -7.44
CA ALA A 47 -15.72 22.04 -8.80
C ALA A 47 -15.15 21.09 -9.87
N ASP A 48 -14.05 20.38 -9.57
CA ASP A 48 -13.45 19.41 -10.48
C ASP A 48 -14.14 18.04 -10.43
N LEU A 49 -14.47 17.55 -9.25
CA LEU A 49 -15.03 16.23 -9.05
C LEU A 49 -16.53 16.18 -9.38
N GLY A 50 -17.28 17.22 -9.02
CA GLY A 50 -18.73 17.26 -9.19
C GLY A 50 -19.20 16.99 -10.62
N PRO A 51 -18.64 17.64 -11.66
CA PRO A 51 -18.99 17.35 -13.05
C PRO A 51 -18.67 15.92 -13.49
N LEU A 52 -17.60 15.31 -12.96
CA LEU A 52 -17.22 13.93 -13.29
C LEU A 52 -18.21 12.91 -12.74
N LEU A 53 -18.83 13.22 -11.61
CA LEU A 53 -19.84 12.36 -10.97
C LEU A 53 -21.27 12.61 -11.46
N ARG A 54 -21.51 13.71 -12.19
CA ARG A 54 -22.83 14.05 -12.79
C ARG A 54 -22.86 13.74 -14.28
N ARG A 55 -22.78 12.45 -14.62
CA ARG A 55 -22.77 12.00 -16.00
C ARG A 55 -24.06 11.27 -16.39
N ASP A 56 -24.36 11.29 -17.67
CA ASP A 56 -25.45 10.48 -18.23
C ASP A 56 -25.17 9.00 -17.87
N GLY A 57 -26.22 8.31 -17.46
CA GLY A 57 -26.12 6.90 -17.09
C GLY A 57 -25.92 6.63 -15.60
N ILE A 58 -25.66 7.65 -14.74
CA ILE A 58 -25.50 7.43 -13.29
C ILE A 58 -26.74 6.81 -12.62
N GLN A 59 -27.91 6.97 -13.22
CA GLN A 59 -29.18 6.42 -12.75
C GLN A 59 -29.40 4.96 -13.18
N ARG A 60 -28.48 4.38 -13.95
CA ARG A 60 -28.60 3.00 -14.44
C ARG A 60 -27.58 2.12 -13.77
N GLN A 61 -28.02 0.96 -13.33
CA GLN A 61 -27.13 -0.11 -12.95
C GLN A 61 -26.83 -0.98 -14.17
N ASP A 62 -25.55 -1.20 -14.44
CA ASP A 62 -25.10 -2.27 -15.33
C ASP A 62 -24.61 -3.42 -14.44
N PRO A 63 -25.29 -4.58 -14.44
CA PRO A 63 -24.95 -5.69 -13.55
C PRO A 63 -23.76 -6.51 -14.06
N ASN A 64 -22.90 -5.95 -14.91
CA ASN A 64 -21.70 -6.65 -15.38
C ASN A 64 -20.74 -6.92 -14.21
N PRO A 65 -20.44 -8.20 -13.89
CA PRO A 65 -19.56 -8.56 -12.78
C PRO A 65 -18.15 -7.94 -12.87
N LEU A 66 -17.64 -7.75 -14.09
CA LEU A 66 -16.33 -7.15 -14.30
C LEU A 66 -16.32 -5.63 -14.10
N GLY A 67 -17.50 -5.01 -14.09
CA GLY A 67 -17.68 -3.56 -14.13
C GLY A 67 -17.78 -3.00 -15.56
N LEU A 68 -18.05 -1.69 -15.69
CA LEU A 68 -18.27 -1.02 -16.96
C LEU A 68 -17.09 -1.18 -17.93
N ALA A 69 -17.37 -1.51 -19.18
CA ALA A 69 -16.35 -1.66 -20.22
C ALA A 69 -15.55 -0.38 -20.43
N SER A 70 -16.18 0.80 -20.37
CA SER A 70 -15.48 2.10 -20.49
C SER A 70 -14.44 2.33 -19.38
N ALA A 71 -14.77 1.93 -18.15
CA ALA A 71 -13.85 2.02 -17.02
C ALA A 71 -12.67 1.05 -17.20
N ARG A 72 -12.94 -0.19 -17.59
CA ARG A 72 -11.91 -1.20 -17.85
C ARG A 72 -10.99 -0.83 -19.02
N THR A 73 -11.55 -0.24 -20.09
CA THR A 73 -10.76 0.30 -21.20
C THR A 73 -9.79 1.39 -20.72
N ALA A 74 -10.26 2.33 -19.89
CA ALA A 74 -9.39 3.37 -19.34
C ALA A 74 -8.25 2.80 -18.45
N ILE A 75 -8.49 1.71 -17.74
CA ILE A 75 -7.44 1.00 -16.99
C ILE A 75 -6.47 0.30 -17.95
N SER A 76 -6.96 -0.33 -19.02
CA SER A 76 -6.11 -0.91 -20.06
C SER A 76 -5.18 0.13 -20.69
N ASP A 77 -5.71 1.33 -21.00
CA ASP A 77 -4.93 2.47 -21.52
C ASP A 77 -3.90 2.97 -20.49
N TYR A 78 -4.26 3.01 -19.21
CA TYR A 78 -3.35 3.35 -18.11
C TYR A 78 -2.14 2.40 -18.06
N TYR A 79 -2.33 1.10 -18.21
CA TYR A 79 -1.24 0.15 -18.26
C TYR A 79 -0.47 0.20 -19.59
N SER A 80 -1.15 0.44 -20.70
CA SER A 80 -0.52 0.59 -22.03
C SER A 80 0.49 1.74 -22.05
N SER A 81 0.16 2.87 -21.38
CA SER A 81 1.09 4.00 -21.22
C SER A 81 2.33 3.66 -20.36
N ARG A 82 2.30 2.53 -19.67
CA ARG A 82 3.41 1.97 -18.84
C ARG A 82 4.09 0.76 -19.48
N GLY A 83 3.83 0.53 -20.76
CA GLY A 83 4.46 -0.54 -21.53
C GLY A 83 3.86 -1.94 -21.31
N ALA A 84 2.70 -2.06 -20.66
CA ALA A 84 2.04 -3.34 -20.46
C ALA A 84 0.70 -3.40 -21.19
N ARG A 85 0.54 -4.41 -22.06
CA ARG A 85 -0.74 -4.65 -22.73
C ARG A 85 -1.64 -5.51 -21.83
N VAL A 86 -2.76 -4.93 -21.39
CA VAL A 86 -3.74 -5.60 -20.55
C VAL A 86 -5.07 -5.73 -21.30
N PRO A 87 -5.53 -6.94 -21.63
CA PRO A 87 -6.85 -7.16 -22.23
C PRO A 87 -7.98 -6.71 -21.30
N VAL A 88 -9.02 -6.09 -21.86
CA VAL A 88 -10.12 -5.52 -21.07
C VAL A 88 -10.95 -6.60 -20.36
N ASP A 89 -10.98 -7.81 -20.87
CA ASP A 89 -11.64 -9.00 -20.29
C ASP A 89 -10.82 -9.66 -19.16
N GLN A 90 -9.60 -9.21 -18.93
CA GLN A 90 -8.74 -9.60 -17.82
C GLN A 90 -8.73 -8.58 -16.67
N LEU A 91 -9.64 -7.61 -16.71
CA LEU A 91 -9.79 -6.53 -15.73
C LEU A 91 -11.10 -6.69 -14.95
N PHE A 92 -10.98 -6.66 -13.62
CA PHE A 92 -12.11 -6.72 -12.69
C PHE A 92 -12.10 -5.50 -11.78
N LEU A 93 -13.22 -4.78 -11.72
CA LEU A 93 -13.35 -3.65 -10.82
C LEU A 93 -13.74 -4.13 -9.42
N THR A 94 -13.20 -3.48 -8.40
CA THR A 94 -13.50 -3.72 -7.00
C THR A 94 -13.76 -2.41 -6.27
N ALA A 95 -14.42 -2.43 -5.11
CA ALA A 95 -14.64 -1.23 -4.32
C ALA A 95 -13.35 -0.70 -3.65
N SER A 96 -12.31 -1.51 -3.57
CA SER A 96 -10.99 -1.13 -3.03
C SER A 96 -9.97 -2.24 -3.29
N THR A 97 -8.68 -1.93 -3.13
CA THR A 97 -7.64 -2.97 -3.10
C THR A 97 -7.83 -3.95 -1.94
N SER A 98 -8.42 -3.52 -0.82
CA SER A 98 -8.78 -4.44 0.29
C SER A 98 -9.80 -5.49 -0.13
N GLU A 99 -10.81 -5.10 -0.91
CA GLU A 99 -11.76 -6.06 -1.49
C GLU A 99 -11.08 -6.94 -2.56
N ALA A 100 -10.20 -6.36 -3.38
CA ALA A 100 -9.41 -7.13 -4.33
C ALA A 100 -8.59 -8.24 -3.65
N TYR A 101 -7.93 -7.95 -2.52
CA TYR A 101 -7.26 -8.97 -1.71
C TYR A 101 -8.22 -10.06 -1.23
N SER A 102 -9.38 -9.69 -0.70
CA SER A 102 -10.41 -10.63 -0.26
C SER A 102 -10.85 -11.56 -1.41
N TRP A 103 -11.05 -11.03 -2.61
CA TRP A 103 -11.43 -11.83 -3.77
C TRP A 103 -10.30 -12.77 -4.21
N ILE A 104 -9.05 -12.31 -4.20
CA ILE A 104 -7.91 -13.14 -4.55
C ILE A 104 -7.70 -14.26 -3.52
N PHE A 105 -7.87 -13.98 -2.23
CA PHE A 105 -7.81 -15.03 -1.21
C PHE A 105 -8.93 -16.07 -1.39
N LYS A 106 -10.16 -15.64 -1.69
CA LYS A 106 -11.27 -16.57 -2.05
C LYS A 106 -10.98 -17.41 -3.29
N LEU A 107 -10.29 -16.81 -4.27
CA LEU A 107 -9.95 -17.49 -5.52
C LEU A 107 -8.86 -18.55 -5.34
N LEU A 108 -7.83 -18.24 -4.54
CA LEU A 108 -6.61 -19.04 -4.46
C LEU A 108 -6.54 -19.96 -3.25
N CYS A 109 -7.22 -19.62 -2.15
CA CYS A 109 -7.03 -20.24 -0.85
C CYS A 109 -8.30 -20.92 -0.33
N ASN A 110 -8.13 -22.05 0.34
CA ASN A 110 -9.10 -22.59 1.26
C ASN A 110 -8.80 -22.08 2.69
N PRO A 111 -9.77 -22.13 3.63
CA PRO A 111 -9.48 -21.84 5.03
C PRO A 111 -8.33 -22.71 5.57
N GLY A 112 -7.32 -22.07 6.15
CA GLY A 112 -6.09 -22.71 6.64
C GLY A 112 -4.94 -22.74 5.63
N ASP A 113 -5.17 -22.32 4.38
CA ASP A 113 -4.08 -22.14 3.42
C ASP A 113 -3.23 -20.90 3.76
N GLU A 114 -2.05 -20.80 3.17
CA GLU A 114 -1.05 -19.76 3.43
C GLU A 114 -0.72 -18.93 2.20
N VAL A 115 -0.41 -17.65 2.45
CA VAL A 115 0.17 -16.74 1.48
C VAL A 115 1.46 -16.15 2.04
N LEU A 116 2.54 -16.19 1.25
CA LEU A 116 3.81 -15.56 1.60
C LEU A 116 3.67 -14.05 1.38
N VAL A 117 4.12 -13.26 2.36
CA VAL A 117 4.05 -11.79 2.33
C VAL A 117 5.39 -11.16 2.65
N PRO A 118 5.73 -9.98 2.07
CA PRO A 118 6.97 -9.30 2.43
C PRO A 118 6.90 -8.74 3.86
N GLU A 119 8.02 -8.73 4.55
CA GLU A 119 8.20 -8.04 5.83
C GLU A 119 9.52 -7.25 5.78
N PRO A 120 9.52 -5.93 6.08
CA PRO A 120 8.39 -5.14 6.59
C PRO A 120 7.34 -4.82 5.51
N ALA A 121 6.06 -4.70 5.96
CA ALA A 121 4.93 -4.35 5.12
C ALA A 121 3.80 -3.65 5.90
N TYR A 122 2.80 -3.16 5.18
CA TYR A 122 1.65 -2.49 5.77
C TYR A 122 0.71 -3.51 6.48
N PRO A 123 0.32 -3.27 7.74
CA PRO A 123 -0.34 -4.28 8.60
C PRO A 123 -1.78 -4.64 8.23
N LEU A 124 -2.43 -3.92 7.28
CA LEU A 124 -3.84 -4.17 6.91
C LEU A 124 -4.09 -5.59 6.39
N LEU A 125 -3.09 -6.21 5.77
CA LEU A 125 -3.22 -7.56 5.18
C LEU A 125 -3.60 -8.62 6.21
N GLU A 126 -3.11 -8.53 7.44
CA GLU A 126 -3.39 -9.51 8.50
C GLU A 126 -4.87 -9.65 8.79
N VAL A 127 -5.58 -8.49 8.88
CA VAL A 127 -7.01 -8.47 9.15
C VAL A 127 -7.80 -9.08 8.00
N ILE A 128 -7.46 -8.72 6.75
CA ILE A 128 -8.14 -9.24 5.55
C ILE A 128 -7.93 -10.76 5.45
N ALA A 129 -6.70 -11.22 5.63
CA ALA A 129 -6.37 -12.64 5.59
C ALA A 129 -7.11 -13.44 6.68
N ALA A 130 -7.14 -12.92 7.91
CA ALA A 130 -7.86 -13.56 9.01
C ALA A 130 -9.36 -13.69 8.73
N LEU A 131 -9.99 -12.66 8.15
CA LEU A 131 -11.40 -12.71 7.73
C LEU A 131 -11.68 -13.77 6.67
N GLU A 132 -10.72 -14.05 5.80
CA GLU A 132 -10.80 -15.09 4.77
C GLU A 132 -10.33 -16.48 5.28
N GLY A 133 -9.84 -16.56 6.52
CA GLY A 133 -9.28 -17.79 7.08
C GLY A 133 -7.93 -18.18 6.48
N VAL A 134 -7.19 -17.22 5.95
CA VAL A 134 -5.86 -17.39 5.33
C VAL A 134 -4.77 -17.00 6.33
N THR A 135 -3.69 -17.75 6.37
CA THR A 135 -2.51 -17.46 7.19
C THR A 135 -1.49 -16.68 6.35
N LEU A 136 -0.98 -15.57 6.90
CA LEU A 136 0.14 -14.87 6.28
C LEU A 136 1.45 -15.37 6.88
N ARG A 137 2.42 -15.68 6.02
CA ARG A 137 3.76 -16.09 6.43
C ARG A 137 4.79 -15.16 5.82
N PRO A 138 5.59 -14.46 6.66
CA PRO A 138 6.51 -13.47 6.17
C PRO A 138 7.72 -14.09 5.45
N TYR A 139 8.19 -13.39 4.41
CA TYR A 139 9.54 -13.46 3.89
C TYR A 139 10.21 -12.09 4.03
N GLN A 140 11.53 -12.05 4.20
CA GLN A 140 12.21 -10.84 4.62
C GLN A 140 12.65 -9.96 3.43
N LEU A 141 12.41 -8.66 3.57
CA LEU A 141 13.11 -7.62 2.82
C LEU A 141 14.28 -7.15 3.67
N VAL A 142 15.47 -7.16 3.11
CA VAL A 142 16.70 -6.75 3.79
C VAL A 142 17.40 -5.64 3.03
N GLN A 143 18.20 -4.87 3.75
CA GLN A 143 19.07 -3.87 3.12
C GLN A 143 20.39 -4.50 2.70
N LEU A 144 20.71 -4.42 1.42
CA LEU A 144 21.98 -4.84 0.85
C LEU A 144 22.57 -3.68 0.03
N ALA A 145 23.75 -3.20 0.41
CA ALA A 145 24.42 -2.07 -0.26
C ALA A 145 23.55 -0.80 -0.42
N GLY A 146 22.66 -0.53 0.55
CA GLY A 146 21.77 0.63 0.54
C GLY A 146 20.46 0.43 -0.25
N GLU A 147 20.22 -0.75 -0.79
CA GLU A 147 18.98 -1.11 -1.47
C GLU A 147 18.17 -2.12 -0.67
N TRP A 148 16.86 -2.03 -0.72
CA TRP A 148 15.96 -3.05 -0.20
C TRP A 148 15.80 -4.16 -1.21
N VAL A 149 16.06 -5.40 -0.80
CA VAL A 149 16.00 -6.59 -1.65
C VAL A 149 15.33 -7.74 -0.92
N ILE A 150 14.79 -8.69 -1.68
CA ILE A 150 14.25 -9.92 -1.10
C ILE A 150 15.40 -10.82 -0.64
N ASP A 151 15.36 -11.25 0.62
CA ASP A 151 16.18 -12.35 1.09
C ASP A 151 15.57 -13.68 0.62
N ALA A 152 16.09 -14.19 -0.49
CA ALA A 152 15.61 -15.43 -1.10
C ALA A 152 15.72 -16.66 -0.17
N ALA A 153 16.59 -16.64 0.85
CA ALA A 153 16.72 -17.73 1.81
C ALA A 153 15.50 -17.85 2.74
N THR A 154 14.74 -16.78 2.90
CA THR A 154 13.52 -16.76 3.72
C THR A 154 12.26 -17.21 2.97
N LEU A 155 12.33 -17.31 1.63
CA LEU A 155 11.26 -17.86 0.81
C LEU A 155 11.19 -19.38 1.00
N SER A 156 10.13 -19.85 1.61
CA SER A 156 9.90 -21.28 1.80
C SER A 156 8.44 -21.65 1.58
N VAL A 157 8.14 -22.87 1.21
CA VAL A 157 6.79 -23.38 1.00
C VAL A 157 6.48 -24.57 1.89
N ASN A 158 5.21 -24.75 2.16
CA ASN A 158 4.64 -25.97 2.69
C ASN A 158 3.43 -26.42 1.84
N ARG A 159 2.69 -27.41 2.28
CA ARG A 159 1.54 -27.96 1.52
C ARG A 159 0.37 -26.99 1.42
N GLN A 160 0.28 -26.02 2.30
CA GLN A 160 -0.77 -25.00 2.38
C GLN A 160 -0.42 -23.74 1.59
N THR A 161 0.82 -23.54 1.18
CA THR A 161 1.24 -22.31 0.47
C THR A 161 0.60 -22.24 -0.93
N ARG A 162 -0.13 -21.15 -1.23
CA ARG A 162 -0.87 -20.95 -2.49
C ARG A 162 -0.34 -19.79 -3.33
N ALA A 163 0.20 -18.78 -2.70
CA ALA A 163 0.67 -17.60 -3.41
C ALA A 163 1.86 -16.95 -2.71
N VAL A 164 2.60 -16.16 -3.47
CA VAL A 164 3.55 -15.17 -2.95
C VAL A 164 3.06 -13.79 -3.30
N LEU A 165 2.94 -12.93 -2.29
CA LEU A 165 2.53 -11.54 -2.44
C LEU A 165 3.77 -10.65 -2.46
N CYS A 166 3.79 -9.65 -3.34
CA CYS A 166 4.75 -8.56 -3.31
C CYS A 166 4.02 -7.21 -3.40
N ILE A 167 4.66 -6.15 -2.93
CA ILE A 167 4.14 -4.79 -2.98
C ILE A 167 5.16 -3.97 -3.79
N ASN A 168 4.74 -3.36 -4.88
CA ASN A 168 5.61 -2.73 -5.86
C ASN A 168 5.14 -1.31 -6.21
N PRO A 169 5.71 -0.27 -5.58
CA PRO A 169 6.69 -0.31 -4.50
C PRO A 169 6.08 -0.61 -3.12
N SER A 170 6.91 -1.14 -2.23
CA SER A 170 6.53 -1.54 -0.87
C SER A 170 6.25 -0.33 0.04
N ASN A 171 5.37 -0.53 1.01
CA ASN A 171 5.11 0.39 2.11
C ASN A 171 5.44 -0.35 3.43
N PRO A 172 6.38 0.13 4.28
CA PRO A 172 6.89 1.50 4.35
C PRO A 172 8.22 1.75 3.61
N THR A 173 8.89 0.74 3.07
CA THR A 173 10.28 0.83 2.58
C THR A 173 10.44 1.64 1.30
N GLY A 174 9.37 1.79 0.51
CA GLY A 174 9.42 2.36 -0.82
C GLY A 174 10.13 1.46 -1.85
N ALA A 175 10.53 0.25 -1.47
CA ALA A 175 11.27 -0.66 -2.32
C ALA A 175 10.48 -1.07 -3.57
N PHE A 176 11.07 -0.90 -4.74
CA PHE A 176 10.57 -1.56 -5.93
C PHE A 176 10.98 -3.03 -5.96
N VAL A 177 10.12 -3.88 -6.52
CA VAL A 177 10.51 -5.23 -6.93
C VAL A 177 11.30 -5.11 -8.24
N GLY A 178 12.60 -4.89 -8.11
CA GLY A 178 13.51 -4.72 -9.23
C GLY A 178 13.72 -6.00 -10.04
N ARG A 179 14.54 -5.95 -11.12
CA ARG A 179 14.73 -7.08 -12.02
C ARG A 179 15.18 -8.36 -11.29
N ARG A 180 16.16 -8.25 -10.38
CA ARG A 180 16.66 -9.37 -9.58
C ARG A 180 15.52 -10.02 -8.77
N ASP A 181 14.76 -9.23 -8.05
CA ASP A 181 13.70 -9.73 -7.16
C ASP A 181 12.50 -10.26 -7.96
N ARG A 182 12.23 -9.69 -9.15
CA ARG A 182 11.26 -10.25 -10.11
C ARG A 182 11.67 -11.66 -10.55
N ASP A 183 12.94 -11.84 -10.90
CA ASP A 183 13.44 -13.14 -11.32
C ASP A 183 13.43 -14.16 -10.19
N VAL A 184 13.73 -13.73 -8.94
CA VAL A 184 13.61 -14.55 -7.72
C VAL A 184 12.16 -15.00 -7.51
N LEU A 185 11.21 -14.06 -7.49
CA LEU A 185 9.79 -14.38 -7.25
C LEU A 185 9.21 -15.24 -8.37
N ARG A 186 9.52 -14.92 -9.63
CA ARG A 186 9.07 -15.68 -10.80
C ARG A 186 9.60 -17.12 -10.75
N GLY A 187 10.89 -17.29 -10.54
CA GLY A 187 11.52 -18.61 -10.45
C GLY A 187 10.97 -19.43 -9.28
N PHE A 188 10.77 -18.78 -8.14
CA PHE A 188 10.18 -19.42 -6.96
C PHE A 188 8.73 -19.84 -7.21
N ALA A 189 7.91 -18.96 -7.76
CA ALA A 189 6.51 -19.25 -8.05
C ALA A 189 6.36 -20.37 -9.09
N LEU A 190 7.15 -20.34 -10.17
CA LEU A 190 7.17 -21.41 -11.19
C LEU A 190 7.56 -22.76 -10.60
N LYS A 191 8.63 -22.79 -9.79
CA LYS A 191 9.14 -24.00 -9.17
C LYS A 191 8.10 -24.69 -8.27
N HIS A 192 7.28 -23.89 -7.60
CA HIS A 192 6.36 -24.38 -6.57
C HIS A 192 4.88 -24.34 -6.98
N GLY A 193 4.57 -23.92 -8.22
CA GLY A 193 3.19 -23.83 -8.72
C GLY A 193 2.35 -22.78 -7.99
N LEU A 194 2.96 -21.65 -7.58
CA LEU A 194 2.30 -20.60 -6.84
C LEU A 194 1.83 -19.47 -7.79
N ALA A 195 0.78 -18.77 -7.39
CA ALA A 195 0.43 -17.49 -7.99
C ALA A 195 1.26 -16.34 -7.37
N ILE A 196 1.47 -15.26 -8.15
CA ILE A 196 2.01 -14.01 -7.65
C ILE A 196 0.84 -13.03 -7.46
N VAL A 197 0.79 -12.35 -6.31
CA VAL A 197 -0.12 -11.23 -6.06
C VAL A 197 0.73 -9.97 -5.90
N CYS A 198 0.53 -8.97 -6.75
CA CYS A 198 1.34 -7.76 -6.75
C CYS A 198 0.46 -6.53 -6.48
N ASP A 199 0.68 -5.85 -5.36
CA ASP A 199 0.04 -4.57 -5.07
C ASP A 199 0.86 -3.44 -5.66
N GLU A 200 0.26 -2.69 -6.60
CA GLU A 200 0.91 -1.60 -7.32
C GLU A 200 0.28 -0.22 -7.05
N VAL A 201 -0.38 -0.04 -5.91
CA VAL A 201 -1.04 1.24 -5.60
C VAL A 201 -0.09 2.44 -5.57
N PHE A 202 1.21 2.22 -5.29
CA PHE A 202 2.23 3.28 -5.24
C PHE A 202 3.11 3.40 -6.48
N LEU A 203 2.82 2.67 -7.56
CA LEU A 203 3.66 2.61 -8.76
C LEU A 203 3.95 3.99 -9.40
N ASP A 204 3.04 4.95 -9.24
CA ASP A 204 3.13 6.30 -9.80
C ASP A 204 3.97 7.28 -8.96
N TYR A 205 4.61 6.81 -7.87
CA TYR A 205 5.33 7.65 -6.91
C TYR A 205 6.81 7.27 -6.77
N PRO A 206 7.59 7.16 -7.87
CA PRO A 206 9.04 7.02 -7.76
C PRO A 206 9.64 8.27 -7.12
N ALA A 207 10.74 8.10 -6.39
CA ALA A 207 11.54 9.22 -5.93
C ALA A 207 12.21 9.92 -7.13
N GLU A 208 12.60 11.16 -6.94
CA GLU A 208 13.28 11.93 -7.97
C GLU A 208 14.57 11.23 -8.43
N GLY A 209 14.74 11.10 -9.74
CA GLY A 209 15.88 10.41 -10.34
C GLY A 209 15.84 8.87 -10.28
N VAL A 210 14.81 8.29 -9.67
CA VAL A 210 14.65 6.83 -9.60
C VAL A 210 13.74 6.33 -10.72
N ALA A 211 14.27 5.42 -11.55
CA ALA A 211 13.49 4.77 -12.60
C ALA A 211 12.60 3.66 -12.01
N SER A 212 11.31 3.68 -12.36
CA SER A 212 10.42 2.56 -12.03
C SER A 212 10.80 1.32 -12.83
N PRO A 213 10.85 0.12 -12.21
CA PRO A 213 11.09 -1.13 -12.96
C PRO A 213 9.88 -1.57 -13.80
N GLY A 214 8.79 -0.77 -13.80
CA GLY A 214 7.56 -1.05 -14.50
C GLY A 214 6.57 -1.93 -13.72
N THR A 215 5.46 -2.26 -14.37
CA THR A 215 4.35 -3.04 -13.80
C THR A 215 4.53 -4.55 -13.99
N TRP A 216 3.85 -5.34 -13.16
CA TRP A 216 3.67 -6.79 -13.32
C TRP A 216 2.46 -7.14 -14.21
N ALA A 217 1.66 -6.16 -14.62
CA ALA A 217 0.45 -6.38 -15.41
C ALA A 217 0.70 -7.02 -16.80
N GLY A 218 1.95 -7.01 -17.27
CA GLY A 218 2.38 -7.68 -18.50
C GLY A 218 3.03 -9.06 -18.29
N GLU A 219 2.95 -9.66 -17.10
CA GLU A 219 3.53 -10.99 -16.83
C GLU A 219 2.83 -12.06 -17.68
N ALA A 220 3.60 -12.94 -18.32
CA ALA A 220 3.08 -13.96 -19.23
C ALA A 220 3.39 -15.41 -18.79
N ASN A 221 4.37 -15.60 -17.92
CA ASN A 221 4.88 -16.92 -17.58
C ASN A 221 4.33 -17.50 -16.29
N VAL A 222 3.92 -16.64 -15.34
CA VAL A 222 3.42 -17.02 -14.03
C VAL A 222 2.05 -16.40 -13.82
N MET A 223 1.11 -17.17 -13.26
CA MET A 223 -0.19 -16.64 -12.86
C MET A 223 0.00 -15.47 -11.90
N THR A 224 -0.42 -14.28 -12.31
CA THR A 224 -0.18 -13.04 -11.58
C THR A 224 -1.45 -12.22 -11.49
N PHE A 225 -1.72 -11.70 -10.29
CA PHE A 225 -2.82 -10.79 -10.02
C PHE A 225 -2.24 -9.45 -9.59
N VAL A 226 -2.49 -8.40 -10.39
CA VAL A 226 -2.00 -7.05 -10.08
C VAL A 226 -3.14 -6.21 -9.54
N LEU A 227 -2.94 -5.64 -8.36
CA LEU A 227 -3.94 -4.85 -7.65
C LEU A 227 -3.55 -3.37 -7.69
N SER A 228 -4.54 -2.50 -7.95
CA SER A 228 -4.35 -1.06 -7.84
C SER A 228 -5.70 -0.36 -7.63
N GLY A 229 -5.72 0.99 -7.57
CA GLY A 229 -6.98 1.70 -7.35
C GLY A 229 -6.85 3.21 -7.27
N LEU A 230 -8.01 3.89 -7.35
CA LEU A 230 -8.11 5.35 -7.37
C LEU A 230 -7.56 6.04 -6.12
N SER A 231 -7.52 5.34 -4.98
CA SER A 231 -7.06 5.91 -3.70
C SER A 231 -5.68 6.55 -3.80
N LYS A 232 -4.79 5.95 -4.59
CA LYS A 232 -3.40 6.42 -4.78
C LYS A 232 -3.21 6.93 -6.21
N VAL A 233 -3.62 6.15 -7.22
CA VAL A 233 -3.42 6.50 -8.64
C VAL A 233 -4.09 7.81 -9.02
N ALA A 234 -5.27 8.11 -8.48
CA ALA A 234 -5.98 9.37 -8.74
C ALA A 234 -6.24 10.21 -7.48
N LEU A 235 -5.64 9.85 -6.32
CA LEU A 235 -5.83 10.61 -5.06
C LEU A 235 -7.31 10.80 -4.69
N ALA A 236 -8.15 9.80 -4.99
CA ALA A 236 -9.59 9.84 -4.78
C ALA A 236 -10.10 8.63 -3.94
N PRO A 237 -9.60 8.46 -2.69
CA PRO A 237 -9.96 7.31 -1.84
C PRO A 237 -11.46 7.24 -1.51
N GLN A 238 -12.14 8.38 -1.48
CA GLN A 238 -13.58 8.50 -1.17
C GLN A 238 -14.47 7.90 -2.25
N LEU A 239 -13.99 7.71 -3.47
CA LEU A 239 -14.77 7.15 -4.57
C LEU A 239 -14.88 5.63 -4.53
N LYS A 240 -14.05 4.98 -3.72
CA LYS A 240 -14.12 3.54 -3.49
C LYS A 240 -14.13 2.72 -4.79
N LEU A 241 -13.01 2.80 -5.55
CA LEU A 241 -12.80 1.99 -6.74
C LEU A 241 -11.34 1.51 -6.81
N GLY A 242 -11.16 0.21 -6.90
CA GLY A 242 -9.92 -0.49 -7.20
C GLY A 242 -10.12 -1.44 -8.37
N TRP A 243 -9.09 -2.18 -8.71
CA TRP A 243 -9.15 -3.18 -9.76
C TRP A 243 -8.13 -4.30 -9.58
N ILE A 244 -8.41 -5.42 -10.24
CA ILE A 244 -7.53 -6.57 -10.40
C ILE A 244 -7.22 -6.72 -11.88
N VAL A 245 -5.94 -6.83 -12.22
CA VAL A 245 -5.47 -7.32 -13.53
C VAL A 245 -5.13 -8.79 -13.37
N VAL A 246 -5.65 -9.64 -14.24
CA VAL A 246 -5.29 -11.07 -14.32
C VAL A 246 -4.29 -11.26 -15.45
N ALA A 247 -3.08 -11.70 -15.13
CA ALA A 247 -2.00 -11.90 -16.10
C ALA A 247 -1.37 -13.27 -15.93
N GLY A 248 -0.72 -13.80 -16.99
CA GLY A 248 -0.06 -15.09 -16.94
C GLY A 248 -0.29 -15.95 -18.18
N PRO A 249 -0.04 -17.27 -18.09
CA PRO A 249 -0.29 -18.21 -19.19
C PRO A 249 -1.76 -18.24 -19.58
N ALA A 250 -2.06 -18.20 -20.89
CA ALA A 250 -3.40 -18.01 -21.42
C ALA A 250 -4.47 -18.95 -20.81
N THR A 251 -4.17 -20.26 -20.70
CA THR A 251 -5.13 -21.23 -20.14
C THR A 251 -5.44 -20.95 -18.67
N SER A 252 -4.44 -20.67 -17.86
CA SER A 252 -4.62 -20.36 -16.44
C SER A 252 -5.33 -19.02 -16.23
N THR A 253 -5.03 -18.04 -17.06
CA THR A 253 -5.68 -16.72 -17.06
C THR A 253 -7.17 -16.83 -17.37
N LEU A 254 -7.54 -17.60 -18.39
CA LEU A 254 -8.95 -17.84 -18.76
C LEU A 254 -9.73 -18.48 -17.59
N GLU A 255 -9.18 -19.51 -16.98
CA GLU A 255 -9.82 -20.18 -15.83
C GLU A 255 -9.90 -19.26 -14.60
N ALA A 256 -8.86 -18.48 -14.31
CA ALA A 256 -8.85 -17.52 -13.23
C ALA A 256 -9.92 -16.43 -13.45
N CYS A 257 -10.04 -15.88 -14.66
CA CYS A 257 -11.06 -14.90 -15.01
C CYS A 257 -12.46 -15.46 -14.80
N ARG A 258 -12.73 -16.68 -15.31
CA ARG A 258 -14.04 -17.34 -15.17
C ARG A 258 -14.44 -17.51 -13.69
N ARG A 259 -13.51 -17.94 -12.84
CA ARG A 259 -13.76 -18.11 -11.39
C ARG A 259 -13.91 -16.76 -10.67
N LEU A 260 -13.09 -15.79 -11.03
CA LEU A 260 -13.15 -14.46 -10.44
C LEU A 260 -14.45 -13.74 -10.81
N GLU A 261 -14.97 -13.98 -12.01
CA GLU A 261 -16.29 -13.48 -12.44
C GLU A 261 -17.41 -13.95 -11.51
N HIS A 262 -17.43 -15.22 -11.12
CA HIS A 262 -18.40 -15.74 -10.14
C HIS A 262 -18.27 -15.06 -8.75
N ILE A 263 -17.04 -14.76 -8.32
CA ILE A 263 -16.82 -14.03 -7.07
C ILE A 263 -17.35 -12.60 -7.23
N ALA A 264 -16.99 -11.93 -8.31
CA ALA A 264 -17.40 -10.54 -8.59
C ALA A 264 -18.91 -10.38 -8.71
N ASP A 265 -19.59 -11.34 -9.37
CA ASP A 265 -21.05 -11.37 -9.53
C ASP A 265 -21.78 -11.45 -8.18
N ALA A 266 -21.21 -12.15 -7.20
CA ALA A 266 -21.78 -12.24 -5.87
C ALA A 266 -21.77 -10.90 -5.10
N PHE A 267 -20.90 -9.95 -5.46
CA PHE A 267 -20.72 -8.69 -4.73
C PHE A 267 -21.29 -7.49 -5.49
N LEU A 268 -21.06 -7.38 -6.82
CA LEU A 268 -21.47 -6.23 -7.67
C LEU A 268 -21.16 -4.88 -7.01
N SER A 269 -19.98 -4.75 -6.42
CA SER A 269 -19.69 -3.80 -5.35
C SER A 269 -19.40 -2.38 -5.82
N VAL A 270 -19.05 -2.17 -7.12
CA VAL A 270 -18.54 -0.86 -7.55
C VAL A 270 -19.68 0.04 -8.01
N ASN A 271 -19.75 1.23 -7.42
CA ASN A 271 -20.77 2.23 -7.75
C ASN A 271 -20.60 2.81 -9.17
N THR A 272 -21.69 2.99 -9.87
CA THR A 272 -21.73 3.50 -11.26
C THR A 272 -21.08 4.89 -11.41
N PRO A 273 -21.33 5.88 -10.52
CA PRO A 273 -20.68 7.19 -10.65
C PRO A 273 -19.17 7.15 -10.67
N ALA A 274 -18.54 6.35 -9.80
CA ALA A 274 -17.08 6.20 -9.79
C ALA A 274 -16.55 5.54 -11.06
N GLN A 275 -17.25 4.52 -11.58
CA GLN A 275 -16.88 3.85 -12.83
C GLN A 275 -16.95 4.80 -14.02
N LEU A 276 -18.01 5.60 -14.12
CA LEU A 276 -18.18 6.59 -15.20
C LEU A 276 -17.15 7.72 -15.12
N ALA A 277 -16.72 8.10 -13.91
CA ALA A 277 -15.71 9.13 -13.70
C ALA A 277 -14.28 8.64 -13.95
N LEU A 278 -14.03 7.32 -13.87
CA LEU A 278 -12.71 6.72 -13.91
C LEU A 278 -11.83 7.16 -15.10
N PRO A 279 -12.34 7.18 -16.36
CA PRO A 279 -11.51 7.58 -17.51
C PRO A 279 -10.93 9.00 -17.35
N ASP A 280 -11.73 9.94 -16.86
CA ASP A 280 -11.29 11.32 -16.65
C ASP A 280 -10.39 11.46 -15.44
N LEU A 281 -10.68 10.73 -14.37
CA LEU A 281 -9.85 10.74 -13.17
C LEU A 281 -8.43 10.25 -13.49
N LEU A 282 -8.27 9.16 -14.23
CA LEU A 282 -6.96 8.65 -14.63
C LEU A 282 -6.21 9.64 -15.53
N ARG A 283 -6.90 10.24 -16.50
CA ARG A 283 -6.31 11.22 -17.43
C ARG A 283 -5.89 12.51 -16.73
N ARG A 284 -6.67 12.99 -15.75
CA ARG A 284 -6.46 14.28 -15.09
C ARG A 284 -5.68 14.20 -13.78
N ALA A 285 -5.28 13.01 -13.32
CA ALA A 285 -4.61 12.83 -12.02
C ALA A 285 -3.14 13.30 -12.03
N GLU A 286 -2.48 13.36 -13.19
CA GLU A 286 -1.03 13.63 -13.24
C GLU A 286 -0.60 14.95 -12.58
N PRO A 287 -1.29 16.09 -12.75
CA PRO A 287 -0.92 17.31 -12.03
C PRO A 287 -0.94 17.14 -10.50
N LEU A 288 -1.95 16.43 -9.97
CA LEU A 288 -2.04 16.17 -8.53
C LEU A 288 -0.93 15.22 -8.06
N ARG A 289 -0.62 14.17 -8.82
CA ARG A 289 0.50 13.27 -8.52
C ARG A 289 1.84 14.02 -8.52
N ALA A 290 2.04 14.94 -9.47
CA ALA A 290 3.25 15.77 -9.52
C ALA A 290 3.39 16.64 -8.24
N LEU A 291 2.30 17.25 -7.78
CA LEU A 291 2.31 18.01 -6.51
C LEU A 291 2.65 17.12 -5.31
N VAL A 292 2.12 15.90 -5.27
CA VAL A 292 2.47 14.92 -4.22
C VAL A 292 3.96 14.58 -4.27
N ARG A 293 4.50 14.24 -5.46
CA ARG A 293 5.93 13.92 -5.60
C ARG A 293 6.82 15.10 -5.13
N THR A 294 6.46 16.32 -5.48
CA THR A 294 7.17 17.53 -5.01
C THR A 294 7.12 17.66 -3.49
N ARG A 295 5.94 17.49 -2.87
CA ARG A 295 5.78 17.52 -1.41
C ARG A 295 6.64 16.44 -0.73
N VAL A 296 6.62 15.24 -1.26
CA VAL A 296 7.38 14.11 -0.73
C VAL A 296 8.89 14.34 -0.83
N SER A 297 9.38 14.87 -1.96
CA SER A 297 10.79 15.23 -2.14
C SER A 297 11.23 16.30 -1.15
N GLN A 298 10.43 17.36 -0.98
CA GLN A 298 10.69 18.43 0.00
C GLN A 298 10.68 17.91 1.44
N GLY A 299 9.68 17.08 1.79
CA GLY A 299 9.56 16.47 3.11
C GLY A 299 10.75 15.57 3.44
N GLU A 300 11.19 14.75 2.47
CA GLU A 300 12.36 13.89 2.62
C GLU A 300 13.64 14.72 2.80
N ALA A 301 13.84 15.76 2.01
CA ALA A 301 14.98 16.66 2.15
C ALA A 301 15.03 17.30 3.55
N SER A 302 13.88 17.79 4.04
CA SER A 302 13.75 18.37 5.38
C SER A 302 14.07 17.36 6.48
N LEU A 303 13.54 16.12 6.36
CA LEU A 303 13.79 15.05 7.33
C LEU A 303 15.27 14.65 7.36
N ARG A 304 15.91 14.51 6.19
CA ARG A 304 17.35 14.19 6.10
C ARG A 304 18.24 15.32 6.65
N ALA A 305 17.92 16.58 6.35
CA ALA A 305 18.63 17.74 6.89
C ALA A 305 18.51 17.78 8.42
N TRP A 306 17.32 17.53 8.96
CA TRP A 306 17.12 17.45 10.41
C TRP A 306 17.94 16.30 11.03
N ALA A 307 17.88 15.10 10.48
CA ALA A 307 18.62 13.93 10.99
C ALA A 307 20.14 14.19 10.96
N ALA A 308 20.66 14.88 9.94
CA ALA A 308 22.07 15.23 9.84
C ALA A 308 22.49 16.37 10.77
N SER A 309 21.60 17.32 11.10
CA SER A 309 21.90 18.48 11.93
C SER A 309 21.81 18.21 13.43
N THR A 310 21.04 17.21 13.84
CA THR A 310 20.88 16.83 15.23
C THR A 310 21.98 15.84 15.61
N ALA A 311 22.62 16.01 16.77
CA ALA A 311 23.51 15.00 17.35
C ALA A 311 22.73 13.74 17.83
N SER A 312 21.63 13.44 17.12
CA SER A 312 20.60 12.47 17.51
C SER A 312 21.02 11.02 17.23
N GLY A 313 21.97 10.79 16.32
CA GLY A 313 22.30 9.45 15.83
C GLY A 313 21.18 8.80 15.00
N CYS A 314 20.14 9.54 14.63
CA CYS A 314 19.06 9.06 13.76
C CYS A 314 19.52 9.00 12.28
N THR A 315 19.00 8.04 11.53
CA THR A 315 19.29 7.90 10.10
C THR A 315 17.99 7.67 9.32
N VAL A 316 17.83 8.37 8.19
CA VAL A 316 16.71 8.16 7.26
C VAL A 316 17.10 7.08 6.28
N LEU A 317 16.37 5.97 6.27
CA LEU A 317 16.63 4.86 5.36
C LEU A 317 16.35 5.25 3.89
N PRO A 318 16.98 4.58 2.91
CA PRO A 318 16.69 4.80 1.50
C PRO A 318 15.22 4.56 1.18
N ARG A 319 14.63 5.46 0.39
CA ARG A 319 13.24 5.42 -0.07
C ARG A 319 13.19 5.60 -1.59
N PRO A 320 13.24 4.53 -2.38
CA PRO A 320 13.16 4.64 -3.85
C PRO A 320 11.79 5.07 -4.37
N ALA A 321 10.70 4.89 -3.60
CA ALA A 321 9.35 5.31 -4.01
C ALA A 321 8.39 5.47 -2.82
N GLY A 322 7.12 5.77 -3.12
CA GLY A 322 6.06 5.98 -2.12
C GLY A 322 6.19 7.33 -1.42
N TRP A 323 5.48 7.48 -0.33
CA TRP A 323 5.48 8.72 0.46
C TRP A 323 5.68 8.51 1.97
N THR A 324 6.23 7.36 2.33
CA THR A 324 6.55 6.99 3.71
C THR A 324 8.05 6.97 3.88
N ALA A 325 8.56 7.47 5.00
CA ALA A 325 9.97 7.41 5.36
C ALA A 325 10.15 6.59 6.64
N ILE A 326 11.24 5.83 6.70
CA ILE A 326 11.68 5.11 7.89
C ILE A 326 12.85 5.89 8.48
N LEU A 327 12.71 6.32 9.73
CA LEU A 327 13.73 6.95 10.53
C LEU A 327 14.23 5.94 11.57
N THR A 328 15.47 5.49 11.49
CA THR A 328 16.07 4.67 12.52
C THR A 328 16.45 5.53 13.72
N LEU A 329 16.26 4.98 14.91
CA LEU A 329 16.62 5.61 16.17
C LEU A 329 18.04 5.21 16.59
N PRO A 330 18.69 5.99 17.48
CA PRO A 330 20.01 5.64 18.00
C PRO A 330 20.03 4.27 18.69
N PRO A 331 21.16 3.57 18.69
CA PRO A 331 21.30 2.32 19.41
C PRO A 331 20.91 2.44 20.88
N GLY A 332 20.12 1.49 21.38
CA GLY A 332 19.65 1.46 22.76
C GLY A 332 18.39 2.29 23.05
N VAL A 333 17.86 3.04 22.08
CA VAL A 333 16.58 3.74 22.20
C VAL A 333 15.44 2.76 21.94
N HIS A 334 14.48 2.66 22.86
CA HIS A 334 13.27 1.87 22.68
C HIS A 334 12.18 2.70 21.98
N GLU A 335 11.58 2.15 20.91
CA GLU A 335 10.54 2.82 20.11
C GLU A 335 9.39 3.34 20.98
N ASP A 336 8.83 2.51 21.85
CA ASP A 336 7.68 2.89 22.70
C ASP A 336 8.03 4.03 23.65
N ARG A 337 9.21 3.99 24.29
CA ARG A 337 9.66 5.06 25.19
C ARG A 337 9.84 6.37 24.41
N PHE A 338 10.49 6.30 23.27
CA PHE A 338 10.66 7.47 22.41
C PHE A 338 9.31 8.06 21.98
N LEU A 339 8.38 7.21 21.51
CA LEU A 339 7.07 7.65 21.05
C LEU A 339 6.15 8.15 22.18
N MET A 340 6.27 7.61 23.40
CA MET A 340 5.60 8.17 24.57
C MET A 340 6.14 9.57 24.90
N ASN A 341 7.46 9.78 24.82
CA ASN A 341 8.05 11.10 24.97
C ASN A 341 7.61 12.06 23.84
N ALA A 342 7.59 11.60 22.58
CA ALA A 342 7.09 12.38 21.45
C ALA A 342 5.62 12.78 21.62
N LEU A 343 4.80 11.85 22.09
CA LEU A 343 3.39 12.12 22.39
C LEU A 343 3.22 13.14 23.52
N SER A 344 4.10 13.14 24.53
CA SER A 344 4.09 14.18 25.57
C SER A 344 4.39 15.57 25.02
N GLU A 345 5.19 15.65 23.95
CA GLU A 345 5.45 16.88 23.18
C GLU A 345 4.35 17.20 22.13
N GLY A 346 3.29 16.39 22.07
CA GLY A 346 2.18 16.56 21.12
C GLY A 346 2.44 16.02 19.73
N VAL A 347 3.43 15.16 19.54
CA VAL A 347 3.78 14.55 18.24
C VAL A 347 3.49 13.07 18.25
N TRP A 348 2.90 12.59 17.16
CA TRP A 348 2.63 11.17 16.93
C TRP A 348 3.31 10.69 15.66
N ALA A 349 3.90 9.50 15.73
CA ALA A 349 4.42 8.73 14.61
C ALA A 349 4.13 7.25 14.83
N HIS A 350 4.26 6.41 13.81
CA HIS A 350 4.13 4.98 14.00
C HIS A 350 5.47 4.35 14.38
N PRO A 351 5.47 3.40 15.34
CA PRO A 351 6.65 2.58 15.61
C PRO A 351 6.92 1.66 14.41
N GLY A 352 8.19 1.34 14.20
CA GLY A 352 8.61 0.46 13.10
C GLY A 352 8.02 -0.94 13.21
N TYR A 353 7.87 -1.46 14.42
CA TYR A 353 7.29 -2.79 14.62
C TYR A 353 5.83 -2.93 14.16
N PHE A 354 5.07 -1.83 13.97
CA PHE A 354 3.75 -1.90 13.33
C PHE A 354 3.82 -2.41 11.89
N TYR A 355 4.96 -2.27 11.26
CA TYR A 355 5.21 -2.70 9.88
C TYR A 355 6.09 -3.96 9.82
N GLY A 356 6.42 -4.58 10.96
CA GLY A 356 7.33 -5.72 11.01
C GLY A 356 8.80 -5.34 10.85
N MET A 357 9.19 -4.08 11.15
CA MET A 357 10.61 -3.74 11.22
C MET A 357 11.29 -4.54 12.33
N PRO A 358 12.51 -5.07 12.10
CA PRO A 358 13.18 -5.90 13.07
C PRO A 358 13.51 -5.13 14.34
N ALA A 359 13.30 -5.74 15.51
CA ALA A 359 13.58 -5.13 16.81
C ALA A 359 15.05 -4.70 17.01
N THR A 360 15.97 -5.27 16.21
CA THR A 360 17.39 -4.89 16.18
C THR A 360 17.64 -3.54 15.52
N VAL A 361 16.65 -2.99 14.81
CA VAL A 361 16.71 -1.69 14.13
C VAL A 361 15.54 -0.83 14.63
N PRO A 362 15.62 -0.27 15.87
CA PRO A 362 14.57 0.58 16.38
C PRO A 362 14.28 1.71 15.40
N SER A 363 13.02 1.92 15.07
CA SER A 363 12.66 2.86 14.01
C SER A 363 11.27 3.44 14.20
N VAL A 364 11.03 4.56 13.55
CA VAL A 364 9.69 5.15 13.41
C VAL A 364 9.38 5.40 11.94
N VAL A 365 8.11 5.33 11.63
CA VAL A 365 7.59 5.49 10.26
C VAL A 365 6.80 6.79 10.19
N LEU A 366 7.17 7.65 9.23
CA LEU A 366 6.63 8.98 9.02
C LEU A 366 6.02 9.12 7.63
N SER A 367 4.97 9.93 7.52
CA SER A 367 4.37 10.32 6.25
C SER A 367 5.03 11.61 5.73
N LEU A 368 5.58 11.55 4.54
CA LEU A 368 6.14 12.71 3.84
C LEU A 368 5.07 13.58 3.15
N LEU A 369 3.79 13.19 3.25
CA LEU A 369 2.67 14.03 2.84
C LEU A 369 2.41 15.19 3.82
N THR A 370 2.89 15.08 5.05
CA THR A 370 2.74 16.10 6.09
C THR A 370 3.11 17.48 5.56
N PRO A 371 2.26 18.51 5.75
CA PRO A 371 2.57 19.89 5.33
C PRO A 371 3.90 20.38 5.90
N PRO A 372 4.69 21.20 5.17
CA PRO A 372 6.04 21.58 5.56
C PRO A 372 6.15 22.18 6.97
N ASP A 373 5.25 23.11 7.32
CA ASP A 373 5.24 23.75 8.65
C ASP A 373 4.93 22.74 9.76
N ALA A 374 3.98 21.84 9.50
CA ALA A 374 3.61 20.77 10.41
C ALA A 374 4.76 19.77 10.57
N LEU A 375 5.43 19.39 9.47
CA LEU A 375 6.61 18.53 9.52
C LEU A 375 7.73 19.18 10.34
N SER A 376 8.03 20.47 10.09
CA SER A 376 9.05 21.21 10.84
C SER A 376 8.75 21.24 12.35
N ALA A 377 7.51 21.57 12.72
CA ALA A 377 7.08 21.55 14.13
C ALA A 377 7.16 20.14 14.74
N GLY A 378 6.78 19.13 13.99
CA GLY A 378 6.89 17.72 14.40
C GLY A 378 8.31 17.28 14.65
N LEU A 379 9.25 17.62 13.74
CA LEU A 379 10.67 17.31 13.89
C LEU A 379 11.30 17.97 15.12
N GLN A 380 10.90 19.20 15.46
CA GLN A 380 11.30 19.85 16.72
C GLN A 380 10.77 19.10 17.94
N GLY A 381 9.55 18.58 17.88
CA GLY A 381 8.98 17.75 18.95
C GLY A 381 9.73 16.41 19.11
N LEU A 382 10.10 15.78 17.99
CA LEU A 382 10.92 14.55 18.02
C LEU A 382 12.31 14.83 18.61
N ASP A 383 12.94 15.98 18.31
CA ASP A 383 14.23 16.38 18.90
C ASP A 383 14.14 16.50 20.43
N ARG A 384 13.08 17.15 20.94
CA ARG A 384 12.83 17.23 22.38
C ARG A 384 12.58 15.86 23.03
N ALA A 385 11.87 15.00 22.32
CA ALA A 385 11.62 13.62 22.79
C ALA A 385 12.91 12.79 22.90
N LEU A 386 13.81 12.89 21.91
CA LEU A 386 15.11 12.22 21.92
C LEU A 386 15.97 12.64 23.13
N LYS A 387 15.99 13.93 23.47
CA LYS A 387 16.74 14.45 24.63
C LYS A 387 16.26 13.92 25.99
N ARG A 388 15.05 13.32 26.02
CA ARG A 388 14.45 12.71 27.22
C ARG A 388 14.50 11.19 27.24
N THR A 389 15.01 10.60 26.15
CA THR A 389 15.07 9.15 26.00
C THR A 389 16.39 8.60 26.43
#